data_f99c762e533757423537d4df04c95381
#
_entry.id   f99c762e533757423537d4df04c95381
#
_cell.length_a   1.000
_cell.length_b   1.000
_cell.length_c   1.000
_cell.angle_alpha   90.00
_cell.angle_beta   90.00
_cell.angle_gamma   90.00
#
_symmetry.space_group_name_H-M   'P 1'
#
loop_
_entity.id
_entity.type
_entity.pdbx_description
1 polymer ?
#
loop_
_entity_poly.entity_id
_entity_poly.type
_entity_poly.pdbx_seq_one_letter_code
_entity_poly.pdbx_strand_id
1 'polypeptide(L)'
;MPEFPYARLRRFPDVEAPNLQAWDATDELLVARALTIAAEHGIDGSEIAVIGDGYGALTLPLAAAGLAGVRVHQDLVTGRRALARNAAELGVTAELGVTAGLGVTGFAEHELDAELLRGARLVLLQLPKGLAELEEIADAVARAAAPDVVLLAGGRVKHMTLAQNDLLGARFGQVQPQRAERKSRLIVATDPLPVPQDPPFPVSTAHPEYGLTLCAHGGAFAGDRIDIGTRVLLDMLRDRAAELAALSRRDGFTAVDLGCGTGALAASLALAIPDARVIATDRSAAAVRSARATMVANGIADRVTVMLDDAGSEIPDGSVDLVLLNPPFHLGASVHEGAGRRLIDAAARILRPGGEVWTVFNSHLDHRRALAASVGVTEQLARTPKFTVTRSVRR
;
A
#
# COMPACT_ATOMS: atom_id res chain seq x y z
N MET A 1 -4.92 -14.20 31.71
CA MET A 1 -5.58 -14.57 30.46
C MET A 1 -4.71 -15.60 29.73
N PRO A 2 -5.27 -16.56 28.97
CA PRO A 2 -4.44 -17.43 28.14
C PRO A 2 -3.61 -16.57 27.17
N GLU A 3 -2.39 -17.00 26.91
CA GLU A 3 -1.47 -16.34 25.99
C GLU A 3 -2.08 -16.37 24.57
N PHE A 4 -2.05 -15.23 23.86
CA PHE A 4 -2.60 -15.15 22.51
C PHE A 4 -1.79 -16.07 21.56
N PRO A 5 -2.45 -16.90 20.72
CA PRO A 5 -1.76 -17.92 19.92
C PRO A 5 -1.15 -17.36 18.64
N TYR A 6 -0.15 -16.48 18.74
CA TYR A 6 0.53 -15.83 17.60
C TYR A 6 0.99 -16.83 16.52
N ALA A 7 1.41 -18.02 16.89
CA ALA A 7 1.86 -19.08 15.96
C ALA A 7 0.78 -19.55 14.98
N ARG A 8 -0.51 -19.25 15.25
CA ARG A 8 -1.64 -19.55 14.36
C ARG A 8 -1.83 -18.52 13.26
N LEU A 9 -1.26 -17.31 13.40
CA LEU A 9 -1.38 -16.28 12.39
C LEU A 9 -0.68 -16.71 11.09
N ARG A 10 -1.30 -16.40 9.95
CA ARG A 10 -0.81 -16.67 8.59
C ARG A 10 -0.68 -15.38 7.80
N ARG A 11 0.24 -15.37 6.86
CA ARG A 11 0.47 -14.24 5.94
C ARG A 11 -0.45 -14.28 4.73
N PHE A 12 -0.98 -15.46 4.40
CA PHE A 12 -1.80 -15.66 3.21
C PHE A 12 -3.00 -14.67 3.12
N PRO A 13 -3.22 -14.00 1.97
CA PRO A 13 -2.69 -14.26 0.63
C PRO A 13 -1.34 -13.59 0.29
N ASP A 14 -0.68 -12.93 1.21
CA ASP A 14 0.69 -12.47 1.00
C ASP A 14 1.67 -13.65 0.96
N VAL A 15 2.91 -13.38 0.54
CA VAL A 15 3.94 -14.40 0.38
C VAL A 15 4.21 -15.12 1.70
N GLU A 16 4.15 -16.44 1.69
CA GLU A 16 4.55 -17.30 2.80
C GLU A 16 5.88 -18.00 2.47
N ALA A 17 6.78 -18.01 3.44
CA ALA A 17 8.04 -18.75 3.37
C ALA A 17 8.47 -19.15 4.79
N PRO A 18 9.30 -20.19 4.97
CA PRO A 18 9.70 -20.68 6.29
C PRO A 18 10.37 -19.63 7.19
N ASN A 19 10.99 -18.62 6.60
CA ASN A 19 11.65 -17.51 7.28
C ASN A 19 10.77 -16.23 7.40
N LEU A 20 9.51 -16.27 6.93
CA LEU A 20 8.57 -15.17 7.01
C LEU A 20 7.45 -15.52 7.98
N GLN A 21 7.40 -14.80 9.09
CA GLN A 21 6.34 -14.95 10.09
C GLN A 21 5.30 -13.83 9.96
N ALA A 22 4.09 -14.08 10.41
CA ALA A 22 3.00 -13.11 10.43
C ALA A 22 3.09 -12.13 11.61
N TRP A 23 4.05 -12.30 12.49
CA TRP A 23 4.26 -11.51 13.71
C TRP A 23 5.73 -11.52 14.11
N ASP A 24 6.13 -10.58 14.95
CA ASP A 24 7.45 -10.58 15.58
C ASP A 24 7.40 -10.04 17.03
N ALA A 25 8.56 -9.95 17.68
CA ALA A 25 8.64 -9.49 19.05
C ALA A 25 8.18 -8.02 19.23
N THR A 26 8.16 -7.22 18.17
CA THR A 26 7.64 -5.85 18.24
C THR A 26 6.13 -5.84 18.46
N ASP A 27 5.40 -6.74 17.80
CA ASP A 27 3.94 -6.86 17.93
C ASP A 27 3.56 -7.24 19.36
N GLU A 28 4.23 -8.26 19.92
CA GLU A 28 3.99 -8.67 21.31
C GLU A 28 4.27 -7.55 22.31
N LEU A 29 5.37 -6.79 22.12
CA LEU A 29 5.71 -5.68 23.00
C LEU A 29 4.71 -4.52 22.89
N LEU A 30 4.27 -4.19 21.67
CA LEU A 30 3.23 -3.18 21.43
C LEU A 30 1.92 -3.58 22.12
N VAL A 31 1.45 -4.81 21.93
CA VAL A 31 0.22 -5.31 22.55
C VAL A 31 0.32 -5.32 24.07
N ALA A 32 1.42 -5.85 24.65
CA ALA A 32 1.59 -5.89 26.10
C ALA A 32 1.56 -4.48 26.70
N ARG A 33 2.25 -3.51 26.08
CA ARG A 33 2.25 -2.13 26.57
C ARG A 33 0.90 -1.44 26.38
N ALA A 34 0.22 -1.70 25.25
CA ALA A 34 -1.10 -1.15 24.97
C ALA A 34 -2.15 -1.63 26.00
N LEU A 35 -2.17 -2.91 26.34
CA LEU A 35 -3.06 -3.47 27.35
C LEU A 35 -2.82 -2.82 28.73
N THR A 36 -1.56 -2.56 29.07
CA THR A 36 -1.21 -1.84 30.30
C THR A 36 -1.76 -0.42 30.30
N ILE A 37 -1.52 0.34 29.22
CA ILE A 37 -1.99 1.72 29.09
C ILE A 37 -3.52 1.76 29.11
N ALA A 38 -4.18 0.87 28.38
CA ALA A 38 -5.64 0.81 28.34
C ALA A 38 -6.24 0.57 29.74
N ALA A 39 -5.65 -0.35 30.52
CA ALA A 39 -6.10 -0.63 31.87
C ALA A 39 -5.82 0.54 32.83
N GLU A 40 -4.65 1.17 32.76
CA GLU A 40 -4.25 2.29 33.60
C GLU A 40 -5.12 3.55 33.39
N HIS A 41 -5.55 3.79 32.14
CA HIS A 41 -6.30 4.99 31.75
C HIS A 41 -7.79 4.75 31.46
N GLY A 42 -8.28 3.53 31.64
CA GLY A 42 -9.69 3.18 31.34
C GLY A 42 -10.06 3.42 29.90
N ILE A 43 -9.19 3.01 28.95
CA ILE A 43 -9.39 3.18 27.50
C ILE A 43 -10.15 1.96 26.97
N ASP A 44 -11.26 2.21 26.30
CA ASP A 44 -12.05 1.18 25.63
C ASP A 44 -11.51 0.88 24.21
N GLY A 45 -11.85 -0.29 23.67
CA GLY A 45 -11.42 -0.68 22.31
C GLY A 45 -11.82 0.29 21.22
N SER A 46 -12.99 0.95 21.33
CA SER A 46 -13.44 2.00 20.40
C SER A 46 -12.60 3.29 20.43
N GLU A 47 -11.78 3.48 21.49
CA GLU A 47 -10.84 4.58 21.61
C GLU A 47 -9.41 4.20 21.16
N ILE A 48 -9.26 2.99 20.59
CA ILE A 48 -7.98 2.46 20.08
C ILE A 48 -7.97 2.46 18.57
N ALA A 49 -6.89 3.00 17.97
CA ALA A 49 -6.59 2.84 16.57
C ALA A 49 -5.26 2.07 16.40
N VAL A 50 -5.21 1.20 15.40
CA VAL A 50 -4.03 0.41 15.05
C VAL A 50 -3.63 0.72 13.62
N ILE A 51 -2.35 1.07 13.40
CA ILE A 51 -1.82 1.43 12.09
C ILE A 51 -0.63 0.52 11.75
N GLY A 52 -0.69 -0.10 10.58
CA GLY A 52 0.39 -0.95 10.07
C GLY A 52 0.35 -2.39 10.60
N ASP A 53 -0.81 -2.87 11.07
CA ASP A 53 -0.97 -4.27 11.45
C ASP A 53 -0.95 -5.19 10.25
N GLY A 54 0.19 -5.82 10.00
CA GLY A 54 0.43 -6.61 8.79
C GLY A 54 -0.55 -7.76 8.58
N TYR A 55 -0.87 -8.49 9.65
CA TYR A 55 -1.62 -9.75 9.55
C TYR A 55 -2.52 -10.02 10.77
N GLY A 56 -2.82 -9.00 11.57
CA GLY A 56 -3.65 -9.10 12.76
C GLY A 56 -2.86 -9.33 14.05
N ALA A 57 -1.54 -9.17 14.03
CA ALA A 57 -0.69 -9.41 15.20
C ALA A 57 -0.83 -8.35 16.30
N LEU A 58 -1.42 -7.19 16.00
CA LEU A 58 -1.76 -6.15 16.95
C LEU A 58 -3.25 -6.17 17.29
N THR A 59 -4.10 -6.17 16.29
CA THR A 59 -5.55 -6.02 16.41
C THR A 59 -6.21 -7.22 17.10
N LEU A 60 -5.85 -8.44 16.67
CA LEU A 60 -6.51 -9.65 17.16
C LEU A 60 -6.22 -9.95 18.64
N PRO A 61 -5.00 -9.75 19.17
CA PRO A 61 -4.74 -9.89 20.60
C PRO A 61 -5.52 -8.88 21.45
N LEU A 62 -5.67 -7.63 20.98
CA LEU A 62 -6.45 -6.60 21.68
C LEU A 62 -7.94 -7.01 21.75
N ALA A 63 -8.50 -7.43 20.63
CA ALA A 63 -9.87 -7.92 20.58
C ALA A 63 -10.08 -9.17 21.48
N ALA A 64 -9.14 -10.13 21.45
CA ALA A 64 -9.16 -11.32 22.31
C ALA A 64 -9.02 -10.97 23.82
N ALA A 65 -8.41 -9.83 24.13
CA ALA A 65 -8.34 -9.30 25.50
C ALA A 65 -9.62 -8.60 25.97
N GLY A 66 -10.66 -8.52 25.11
CA GLY A 66 -11.95 -7.90 25.39
C GLY A 66 -12.06 -6.44 24.99
N LEU A 67 -11.05 -5.88 24.29
CA LEU A 67 -11.10 -4.53 23.72
C LEU A 67 -11.83 -4.57 22.38
N ALA A 68 -13.16 -4.39 22.39
CA ALA A 68 -14.00 -4.43 21.19
C ALA A 68 -14.08 -3.07 20.50
N GLY A 69 -14.26 -3.07 19.16
CA GLY A 69 -14.41 -1.86 18.37
C GLY A 69 -13.09 -1.18 18.00
N VAL A 70 -11.97 -1.89 18.07
CA VAL A 70 -10.66 -1.39 17.61
C VAL A 70 -10.73 -1.00 16.13
N ARG A 71 -10.26 0.19 15.79
CA ARG A 71 -10.17 0.65 14.41
C ARG A 71 -8.77 0.34 13.86
N VAL A 72 -8.72 -0.25 12.66
CA VAL A 72 -7.43 -0.67 12.08
C VAL A 72 -7.25 -0.12 10.68
N HIS A 73 -6.07 0.42 10.40
CA HIS A 73 -5.60 0.74 9.07
C HIS A 73 -4.46 -0.20 8.67
N GLN A 74 -4.65 -0.85 7.53
CA GLN A 74 -3.61 -1.62 6.87
C GLN A 74 -3.48 -1.15 5.42
N ASP A 75 -2.28 -0.72 5.04
CA ASP A 75 -2.02 -0.19 3.70
C ASP A 75 -2.20 -1.25 2.60
N LEU A 76 -1.67 -2.45 2.81
CA LEU A 76 -1.70 -3.50 1.80
C LEU A 76 -3.01 -4.29 1.83
N VAL A 77 -3.70 -4.38 0.68
CA VAL A 77 -4.93 -5.19 0.55
C VAL A 77 -4.68 -6.67 0.88
N THR A 78 -3.49 -7.20 0.63
CA THR A 78 -3.10 -8.56 1.05
C THR A 78 -3.05 -8.70 2.56
N GLY A 79 -2.59 -7.68 3.28
CA GLY A 79 -2.61 -7.62 4.73
C GLY A 79 -4.04 -7.54 5.29
N ARG A 80 -4.91 -6.70 4.70
CA ARG A 80 -6.34 -6.63 5.06
C ARG A 80 -7.01 -8.00 4.92
N ARG A 81 -6.79 -8.68 3.79
CA ARG A 81 -7.31 -10.04 3.54
C ARG A 81 -6.75 -11.07 4.52
N ALA A 82 -5.47 -10.97 4.88
CA ALA A 82 -4.85 -11.85 5.88
C ALA A 82 -5.41 -11.62 7.29
N LEU A 83 -5.56 -10.36 7.72
CA LEU A 83 -6.20 -9.99 8.98
C LEU A 83 -7.63 -10.58 9.08
N ALA A 84 -8.45 -10.39 8.05
CA ALA A 84 -9.82 -10.93 8.02
C ALA A 84 -9.86 -12.47 8.12
N ARG A 85 -8.95 -13.18 7.43
CA ARG A 85 -8.82 -14.64 7.52
C ARG A 85 -8.38 -15.09 8.89
N ASN A 86 -7.34 -14.49 9.46
CA ASN A 86 -6.83 -14.82 10.78
C ASN A 86 -7.91 -14.56 11.85
N ALA A 87 -8.68 -13.49 11.71
CA ALA A 87 -9.82 -13.19 12.58
C ALA A 87 -10.86 -14.32 12.53
N ALA A 88 -11.26 -14.73 11.33
CA ALA A 88 -12.23 -15.84 11.16
C ALA A 88 -11.71 -17.17 11.75
N GLU A 89 -10.43 -17.51 11.53
CA GLU A 89 -9.82 -18.72 12.06
C GLU A 89 -9.67 -18.73 13.59
N LEU A 90 -9.56 -17.54 14.20
CA LEU A 90 -9.46 -17.37 15.65
C LEU A 90 -10.81 -17.09 16.32
N GLY A 91 -11.90 -16.99 15.54
CA GLY A 91 -13.25 -16.70 16.05
C GLY A 91 -13.44 -15.25 16.53
N VAL A 92 -12.62 -14.31 16.04
CA VAL A 92 -12.79 -12.87 16.27
C VAL A 92 -13.66 -12.31 15.14
N THR A 93 -14.75 -11.63 15.48
CA THR A 93 -15.64 -11.04 14.48
C THR A 93 -15.11 -9.69 14.01
N ALA A 94 -15.10 -9.49 12.69
CA ALA A 94 -14.81 -8.20 12.03
C ALA A 94 -16.12 -7.52 11.61
N GLU A 95 -16.21 -6.20 11.74
CA GLU A 95 -17.23 -5.42 11.00
C GLU A 95 -16.74 -5.17 9.58
N LEU A 96 -17.45 -5.75 8.62
CA LEU A 96 -17.33 -5.37 7.22
C LEU A 96 -18.32 -4.24 6.96
N GLY A 97 -17.83 -2.98 6.91
CA GLY A 97 -18.49 -1.77 6.41
C GLY A 97 -20.01 -1.63 6.67
N VAL A 98 -20.39 -0.56 7.36
CA VAL A 98 -21.72 0.09 7.39
C VAL A 98 -22.95 -0.81 7.15
N THR A 99 -23.21 -1.72 8.07
CA THR A 99 -24.60 -2.16 8.41
C THR A 99 -24.61 -2.64 9.84
N ALA A 100 -25.14 -1.79 10.70
CA ALA A 100 -25.30 -2.07 12.12
C ALA A 100 -26.24 -3.27 12.36
N GLY A 101 -25.68 -4.38 12.78
CA GLY A 101 -26.39 -5.42 13.54
C GLY A 101 -25.77 -5.45 14.92
N LEU A 102 -26.58 -5.47 15.98
CA LEU A 102 -26.19 -5.46 17.40
C LEU A 102 -25.32 -6.68 17.82
N GLY A 103 -24.13 -6.82 17.25
CA GLY A 103 -23.09 -7.76 17.65
C GLY A 103 -21.84 -6.97 18.03
N VAL A 104 -21.25 -7.25 19.18
CA VAL A 104 -19.96 -6.66 19.57
C VAL A 104 -18.90 -7.18 18.62
N THR A 105 -18.48 -6.33 17.69
CA THR A 105 -17.46 -6.66 16.70
C THR A 105 -16.08 -6.37 17.28
N GLY A 106 -15.12 -7.24 17.03
CA GLY A 106 -13.78 -7.13 17.58
C GLY A 106 -13.02 -5.93 17.02
N PHE A 107 -13.18 -5.61 15.71
CA PHE A 107 -12.50 -4.49 15.05
C PHE A 107 -13.22 -4.04 13.76
N ALA A 108 -12.86 -2.84 13.27
CA ALA A 108 -13.32 -2.29 12.00
C ALA A 108 -12.14 -1.79 11.16
N GLU A 109 -12.15 -2.09 9.84
CA GLU A 109 -11.13 -1.58 8.91
C GLU A 109 -11.47 -0.15 8.46
N HIS A 110 -10.44 0.70 8.39
CA HIS A 110 -10.52 2.10 7.97
C HIS A 110 -9.39 2.46 7.02
N GLU A 111 -9.59 3.51 6.23
CA GLU A 111 -8.48 4.19 5.57
C GLU A 111 -7.69 5.05 6.58
N LEU A 112 -6.51 5.52 6.19
CA LEU A 112 -5.72 6.47 7.01
C LEU A 112 -6.35 7.87 6.88
N ASP A 113 -7.39 8.11 7.64
CA ASP A 113 -8.18 9.33 7.61
C ASP A 113 -8.68 9.75 9.01
N ALA A 114 -9.52 10.78 9.07
CA ALA A 114 -10.08 11.27 10.32
C ALA A 114 -11.02 10.27 10.99
N GLU A 115 -11.69 9.37 10.25
CA GLU A 115 -12.59 8.38 10.83
C GLU A 115 -11.82 7.32 11.63
N LEU A 116 -10.65 6.89 11.14
CA LEU A 116 -9.74 6.00 11.88
C LEU A 116 -9.37 6.57 13.25
N LEU A 117 -9.11 7.89 13.32
CA LEU A 117 -8.42 8.52 14.44
C LEU A 117 -9.35 9.31 15.38
N ARG A 118 -10.58 9.61 14.96
CA ARG A 118 -11.52 10.42 15.75
C ARG A 118 -11.75 9.85 17.14
N GLY A 119 -11.38 10.61 18.17
CA GLY A 119 -11.53 10.20 19.56
C GLY A 119 -10.60 9.08 20.00
N ALA A 120 -9.59 8.72 19.20
CA ALA A 120 -8.58 7.75 19.61
C ALA A 120 -7.72 8.32 20.74
N ARG A 121 -7.67 7.65 21.87
CA ARG A 121 -6.81 7.97 23.03
C ARG A 121 -5.56 7.11 23.07
N LEU A 122 -5.55 5.99 22.33
CA LEU A 122 -4.39 5.13 22.15
C LEU A 122 -4.25 4.77 20.67
N VAL A 123 -3.10 5.07 20.08
CA VAL A 123 -2.76 4.68 18.71
C VAL A 123 -1.55 3.76 18.74
N LEU A 124 -1.70 2.52 18.27
CA LEU A 124 -0.59 1.60 18.04
C LEU A 124 -0.06 1.78 16.62
N LEU A 125 1.24 1.87 16.47
CA LEU A 125 1.89 2.03 15.18
C LEU A 125 3.06 1.05 15.02
N GLN A 126 2.98 0.15 14.04
CA GLN A 126 4.18 -0.47 13.49
C GLN A 126 4.94 0.59 12.70
N LEU A 127 6.15 0.93 13.14
CA LEU A 127 6.95 1.97 12.50
C LEU A 127 7.20 1.63 11.03
N PRO A 128 6.77 2.51 10.11
CA PRO A 128 7.01 2.30 8.69
C PRO A 128 8.49 2.45 8.36
N LYS A 129 8.89 1.92 7.19
CA LYS A 129 10.27 2.05 6.71
C LYS A 129 10.58 3.44 6.18
N GLY A 130 9.57 4.12 5.61
CA GLY A 130 9.69 5.45 5.02
C GLY A 130 9.45 6.56 6.03
N LEU A 131 10.30 7.59 6.06
CA LEU A 131 10.10 8.75 6.94
C LEU A 131 8.90 9.59 6.50
N ALA A 132 8.63 9.70 5.19
CA ALA A 132 7.48 10.42 4.67
C ALA A 132 6.14 9.77 5.10
N GLU A 133 6.08 8.43 5.13
CA GLU A 133 4.93 7.69 5.65
C GLU A 133 4.74 7.93 7.15
N LEU A 134 5.83 7.92 7.91
CA LEU A 134 5.78 8.24 9.34
C LEU A 134 5.31 9.69 9.57
N GLU A 135 5.76 10.64 8.74
CA GLU A 135 5.35 12.03 8.82
C GLU A 135 3.85 12.20 8.57
N GLU A 136 3.32 11.55 7.54
CA GLU A 136 1.88 11.57 7.24
C GLU A 136 1.07 10.98 8.40
N ILE A 137 1.50 9.83 8.94
CA ILE A 137 0.81 9.18 10.08
C ILE A 137 0.87 10.07 11.33
N ALA A 138 2.03 10.62 11.67
CA ALA A 138 2.20 11.46 12.84
C ALA A 138 1.35 12.75 12.76
N ASP A 139 1.30 13.38 11.57
CA ASP A 139 0.44 14.53 11.31
C ASP A 139 -1.04 14.17 11.43
N ALA A 140 -1.46 13.05 10.85
CA ALA A 140 -2.85 12.59 10.93
C ALA A 140 -3.28 12.31 12.38
N VAL A 141 -2.43 11.66 13.17
CA VAL A 141 -2.70 11.40 14.59
C VAL A 141 -2.80 12.70 15.38
N ALA A 142 -1.82 13.62 15.24
CA ALA A 142 -1.84 14.90 15.95
C ALA A 142 -3.05 15.77 15.57
N ARG A 143 -3.55 15.64 14.34
CA ARG A 143 -4.68 16.39 13.79
C ARG A 143 -6.04 15.89 14.22
N ALA A 144 -6.24 14.58 14.31
CA ALA A 144 -7.57 13.97 14.37
C ALA A 144 -7.85 13.13 15.62
N ALA A 145 -6.81 12.72 16.37
CA ALA A 145 -6.97 11.95 17.59
C ALA A 145 -7.43 12.83 18.78
N ALA A 146 -7.71 12.20 19.91
CA ALA A 146 -8.05 12.91 21.14
C ALA A 146 -6.86 13.75 21.65
N PRO A 147 -7.11 14.88 22.35
CA PRO A 147 -6.04 15.73 22.88
C PRO A 147 -5.10 15.03 23.86
N ASP A 148 -5.57 13.99 24.53
CA ASP A 148 -4.80 13.15 25.47
C ASP A 148 -4.27 11.87 24.84
N VAL A 149 -4.17 11.81 23.50
CA VAL A 149 -3.73 10.62 22.77
C VAL A 149 -2.31 10.21 23.15
N VAL A 150 -2.13 8.90 23.30
CA VAL A 150 -0.83 8.25 23.40
C VAL A 150 -0.57 7.54 22.06
N LEU A 151 0.44 7.97 21.33
CA LEU A 151 0.97 7.26 20.17
C LEU A 151 2.06 6.29 20.65
N LEU A 152 1.77 5.00 20.58
CA LEU A 152 2.69 3.91 20.91
C LEU A 152 3.25 3.31 19.63
N ALA A 153 4.42 3.76 19.20
CA ALA A 153 5.09 3.27 18.01
C ALA A 153 6.15 2.22 18.34
N GLY A 154 6.32 1.23 17.47
CA GLY A 154 7.30 0.16 17.70
C GLY A 154 8.00 -0.29 16.43
N GLY A 155 9.23 -0.78 16.54
CA GLY A 155 9.98 -1.31 15.41
C GLY A 155 11.22 -2.10 15.83
N ARG A 156 11.78 -2.85 14.86
CA ARG A 156 13.05 -3.56 15.06
C ARG A 156 14.20 -2.56 15.12
N VAL A 157 15.02 -2.62 16.16
CA VAL A 157 16.14 -1.68 16.43
C VAL A 157 17.04 -1.50 15.20
N LYS A 158 17.30 -2.55 14.43
CA LYS A 158 18.14 -2.50 13.22
C LYS A 158 17.59 -1.61 12.09
N HIS A 159 16.30 -1.25 12.16
CA HIS A 159 15.62 -0.41 11.18
C HIS A 159 15.24 0.97 11.74
N MET A 160 15.52 1.21 13.03
CA MET A 160 15.22 2.48 13.67
C MET A 160 16.37 3.47 13.52
N THR A 161 16.02 4.74 13.36
CA THR A 161 16.97 5.86 13.25
C THR A 161 16.53 7.01 14.15
N LEU A 162 17.44 7.91 14.51
CA LEU A 162 17.10 9.11 15.29
C LEU A 162 16.11 10.02 14.55
N ALA A 163 16.16 10.05 13.21
CA ALA A 163 15.23 10.84 12.41
C ALA A 163 13.75 10.51 12.69
N GLN A 164 13.43 9.29 13.12
CA GLN A 164 12.06 8.92 13.52
C GLN A 164 11.65 9.66 14.81
N ASN A 165 12.56 9.81 15.78
CA ASN A 165 12.28 10.57 17.01
C ASN A 165 12.12 12.07 16.70
N ASP A 166 12.99 12.62 15.85
CA ASP A 166 12.95 14.03 15.47
C ASP A 166 11.63 14.36 14.76
N LEU A 167 11.20 13.46 13.88
CA LEU A 167 9.95 13.58 13.14
C LEU A 167 8.74 13.53 14.07
N LEU A 168 8.70 12.57 15.00
CA LEU A 168 7.64 12.50 16.02
C LEU A 168 7.65 13.74 16.90
N GLY A 169 8.84 14.25 17.28
CA GLY A 169 9.00 15.48 18.05
C GLY A 169 8.52 16.76 17.34
N ALA A 170 8.36 16.72 16.02
CA ALA A 170 7.74 17.82 15.27
C ALA A 170 6.20 17.84 15.39
N ARG A 171 5.59 16.78 15.92
CA ARG A 171 4.13 16.62 16.06
C ARG A 171 3.68 16.36 17.49
N PHE A 172 4.59 16.01 18.39
CA PHE A 172 4.30 15.67 19.79
C PHE A 172 5.27 16.37 20.73
N GLY A 173 4.77 16.96 21.81
CA GLY A 173 5.57 17.67 22.80
C GLY A 173 6.49 16.77 23.61
N GLN A 174 6.13 15.49 23.76
CA GLN A 174 6.95 14.49 24.44
C GLN A 174 7.15 13.28 23.54
N VAL A 175 8.41 12.87 23.34
CA VAL A 175 8.78 11.67 22.60
C VAL A 175 9.80 10.89 23.41
N GLN A 176 9.43 9.71 23.88
CA GLN A 176 10.23 8.90 24.79
C GLN A 176 10.55 7.52 24.21
N PRO A 177 11.71 7.33 23.55
CA PRO A 177 12.18 6.01 23.18
C PRO A 177 12.40 5.14 24.41
N GLN A 178 11.80 3.96 24.43
CA GLN A 178 11.90 3.01 25.52
C GLN A 178 13.19 2.17 25.41
N ARG A 179 13.56 1.45 26.48
CA ARG A 179 14.68 0.50 26.44
C ARG A 179 14.39 -0.59 25.40
N ALA A 180 15.42 -0.93 24.61
CA ALA A 180 15.29 -2.01 23.64
C ALA A 180 15.12 -3.36 24.34
N GLU A 181 14.17 -4.15 23.87
CA GLU A 181 13.88 -5.51 24.34
C GLU A 181 13.67 -6.44 23.13
N ARG A 182 14.19 -7.68 23.20
CA ARG A 182 14.07 -8.69 22.14
C ARG A 182 14.41 -8.15 20.73
N LYS A 183 15.40 -7.28 20.61
CA LYS A 183 15.84 -6.57 19.40
C LYS A 183 14.77 -5.62 18.81
N SER A 184 13.77 -5.24 19.59
CA SER A 184 12.73 -4.26 19.25
C SER A 184 12.80 -3.09 20.22
N ARG A 185 12.24 -1.94 19.84
CA ARG A 185 12.13 -0.78 20.70
C ARG A 185 10.77 -0.11 20.46
N LEU A 186 10.15 0.33 21.55
CA LEU A 186 8.97 1.17 21.52
C LEU A 186 9.36 2.64 21.66
N ILE A 187 8.53 3.52 21.11
CA ILE A 187 8.56 4.97 21.29
C ILE A 187 7.17 5.36 21.77
N VAL A 188 7.10 6.09 22.88
CA VAL A 188 5.85 6.68 23.38
C VAL A 188 5.88 8.15 23.03
N ALA A 189 4.88 8.63 22.30
CA ALA A 189 4.71 10.05 21.99
C ALA A 189 3.36 10.54 22.54
N THR A 190 3.39 11.67 23.26
CA THR A 190 2.23 12.31 23.90
C THR A 190 2.26 13.81 23.69
N ASP A 191 1.21 14.51 24.11
CA ASP A 191 1.04 15.95 23.97
C ASP A 191 1.07 16.36 22.48
N PRO A 192 0.02 16.02 21.68
CA PRO A 192 -0.04 16.38 20.28
C PRO A 192 0.04 17.91 20.13
N LEU A 193 0.96 18.35 19.28
CA LEU A 193 1.18 19.77 18.99
C LEU A 193 0.18 20.28 17.95
N PRO A 194 -0.15 21.56 17.95
CA PRO A 194 -0.93 22.17 16.87
C PRO A 194 -0.30 21.93 15.49
N VAL A 195 -1.08 21.47 14.55
CA VAL A 195 -0.64 21.20 13.16
C VAL A 195 -1.11 22.33 12.22
N PRO A 196 -0.40 22.58 11.09
CA PRO A 196 -0.84 23.52 10.08
C PRO A 196 -2.25 23.18 9.56
N GLN A 197 -2.99 24.16 9.05
CA GLN A 197 -4.34 23.95 8.52
C GLN A 197 -4.34 22.92 7.38
N ASP A 198 -3.39 23.06 6.46
CA ASP A 198 -3.23 22.12 5.34
C ASP A 198 -2.34 20.95 5.75
N PRO A 199 -2.76 19.71 5.48
CA PRO A 199 -1.92 18.54 5.72
C PRO A 199 -0.70 18.53 4.79
N PRO A 200 0.45 17.96 5.23
CA PRO A 200 1.67 17.90 4.43
C PRO A 200 1.57 16.94 3.22
N PHE A 201 0.58 16.09 3.19
CA PHE A 201 0.32 15.12 2.13
C PHE A 201 -1.12 15.23 1.60
N PRO A 202 -1.33 14.92 0.28
CA PRO A 202 -0.33 14.51 -0.69
C PRO A 202 0.58 15.67 -1.13
N VAL A 203 1.88 15.37 -1.34
CA VAL A 203 2.81 16.28 -2.00
C VAL A 203 2.51 16.27 -3.50
N SER A 204 2.51 17.45 -4.15
CA SER A 204 2.22 17.59 -5.58
C SER A 204 3.41 18.20 -6.30
N THR A 205 3.85 17.56 -7.41
CA THR A 205 4.97 18.01 -8.22
C THR A 205 4.63 17.96 -9.71
N ALA A 206 4.87 19.07 -10.41
CA ALA A 206 4.72 19.14 -11.86
C ALA A 206 5.93 18.50 -12.57
N HIS A 207 5.64 17.71 -13.59
CA HIS A 207 6.60 17.06 -14.49
C HIS A 207 6.33 17.53 -15.93
N PRO A 208 6.74 18.76 -16.28
CA PRO A 208 6.40 19.37 -17.55
C PRO A 208 6.92 18.59 -18.77
N GLU A 209 8.02 17.85 -18.61
CA GLU A 209 8.57 16.97 -19.64
C GLU A 209 7.60 15.87 -20.10
N TYR A 210 6.62 15.52 -19.26
CA TYR A 210 5.54 14.55 -19.56
C TYR A 210 4.17 15.19 -19.56
N GLY A 211 4.05 16.49 -19.27
CA GLY A 211 2.75 17.19 -19.15
C GLY A 211 1.90 16.67 -17.99
N LEU A 212 2.53 16.21 -16.91
CA LEU A 212 1.86 15.60 -15.75
C LEU A 212 2.09 16.40 -14.47
N THR A 213 1.11 16.37 -13.58
CA THR A 213 1.27 16.67 -12.16
C THR A 213 1.09 15.39 -11.38
N LEU A 214 2.08 14.96 -10.62
CA LEU A 214 1.99 13.79 -9.75
C LEU A 214 1.71 14.23 -8.32
N CYS A 215 0.84 13.48 -7.66
CA CYS A 215 0.52 13.63 -6.25
C CYS A 215 0.95 12.36 -5.52
N ALA A 216 1.57 12.51 -4.34
CA ALA A 216 2.06 11.37 -3.58
C ALA A 216 1.76 11.49 -2.09
N HIS A 217 1.13 10.47 -1.52
CA HIS A 217 1.07 10.23 -0.10
C HIS A 217 2.39 9.63 0.41
N GLY A 218 2.67 9.76 1.70
CA GLY A 218 3.96 9.39 2.28
C GLY A 218 4.37 7.93 2.13
N GLY A 219 3.39 7.02 2.07
CA GLY A 219 3.61 5.58 1.83
C GLY A 219 3.78 5.19 0.36
N ALA A 220 3.58 6.12 -0.59
CA ALA A 220 3.68 5.81 -2.02
C ALA A 220 5.14 5.61 -2.45
N PHE A 221 5.39 4.55 -3.24
CA PHE A 221 6.71 4.28 -3.80
C PHE A 221 7.19 5.44 -4.69
N ALA A 222 8.48 5.79 -4.58
CA ALA A 222 9.13 6.91 -5.26
C ALA A 222 8.60 8.32 -4.89
N GLY A 223 7.55 8.43 -4.07
CA GLY A 223 6.93 9.69 -3.72
C GLY A 223 6.40 10.43 -4.97
N ASP A 224 6.56 11.74 -5.00
CA ASP A 224 6.18 12.63 -6.09
C ASP A 224 7.12 12.62 -7.31
N ARG A 225 8.11 11.71 -7.31
CA ARG A 225 9.10 11.56 -8.39
C ARG A 225 8.69 10.46 -9.36
N ILE A 226 9.02 10.64 -10.63
CA ILE A 226 8.90 9.56 -11.60
C ILE A 226 10.13 8.63 -11.46
N ASP A 227 9.90 7.38 -11.09
CA ASP A 227 10.92 6.33 -11.05
C ASP A 227 11.60 6.14 -12.42
N ILE A 228 12.88 5.72 -12.41
CA ILE A 228 13.67 5.58 -13.63
C ILE A 228 13.05 4.55 -14.59
N GLY A 229 12.52 3.43 -14.09
CA GLY A 229 11.82 2.44 -14.92
C GLY A 229 10.56 3.02 -15.56
N THR A 230 9.77 3.73 -14.77
CA THR A 230 8.58 4.45 -15.25
C THR A 230 8.92 5.48 -16.32
N ARG A 231 10.03 6.26 -16.17
CA ARG A 231 10.49 7.19 -17.21
C ARG A 231 10.77 6.50 -18.54
N VAL A 232 11.49 5.39 -18.50
CA VAL A 232 11.81 4.62 -19.71
C VAL A 232 10.53 4.15 -20.42
N LEU A 233 9.52 3.75 -19.66
CA LEU A 233 8.23 3.33 -20.23
C LEU A 233 7.40 4.52 -20.72
N LEU A 234 7.41 5.65 -20.03
CA LEU A 234 6.77 6.91 -20.49
C LEU A 234 7.38 7.42 -21.81
N ASP A 235 8.70 7.42 -21.91
CA ASP A 235 9.40 7.78 -23.15
C ASP A 235 8.99 6.85 -24.29
N MET A 236 8.89 5.55 -24.03
CA MET A 236 8.44 4.56 -24.99
C MET A 236 6.98 4.78 -25.44
N LEU A 237 6.07 5.11 -24.51
CA LEU A 237 4.68 5.44 -24.84
C LEU A 237 4.60 6.65 -25.77
N ARG A 238 5.40 7.69 -25.48
CA ARG A 238 5.47 8.89 -26.32
C ARG A 238 6.03 8.59 -27.72
N ASP A 239 7.14 7.87 -27.79
CA ASP A 239 7.80 7.55 -29.06
C ASP A 239 6.94 6.64 -29.96
N ARG A 240 6.01 5.87 -29.34
CA ARG A 240 5.08 4.96 -30.04
C ARG A 240 3.62 5.43 -30.00
N ALA A 241 3.40 6.73 -29.88
CA ALA A 241 2.05 7.30 -29.80
C ALA A 241 1.14 6.90 -30.98
N ALA A 242 1.70 6.80 -32.20
CA ALA A 242 0.95 6.36 -33.40
C ALA A 242 0.52 4.89 -33.29
N GLU A 243 1.35 4.01 -32.73
CA GLU A 243 1.04 2.60 -32.50
C GLU A 243 -0.07 2.46 -31.45
N LEU A 244 0.05 3.20 -30.33
CA LEU A 244 -0.98 3.27 -29.30
C LEU A 244 -2.32 3.77 -29.85
N ALA A 245 -2.30 4.82 -30.66
CA ALA A 245 -3.49 5.35 -31.32
C ALA A 245 -4.11 4.33 -32.29
N ALA A 246 -3.31 3.48 -32.92
CA ALA A 246 -3.82 2.39 -33.78
C ALA A 246 -4.49 1.28 -32.94
N LEU A 247 -3.89 0.89 -31.82
CA LEU A 247 -4.47 -0.08 -30.88
C LEU A 247 -5.80 0.41 -30.30
N SER A 248 -5.89 1.70 -29.97
CA SER A 248 -7.07 2.29 -29.32
C SER A 248 -8.28 2.47 -30.24
N ARG A 249 -8.15 2.25 -31.56
CA ARG A 249 -9.28 2.31 -32.52
C ARG A 249 -10.31 1.20 -32.36
N ARG A 250 -10.05 0.24 -31.49
CA ARG A 250 -11.00 -0.83 -31.17
C ARG A 250 -12.11 -0.28 -30.28
N ASP A 251 -13.35 -0.59 -30.61
CA ASP A 251 -14.49 -0.25 -29.74
C ASP A 251 -14.30 -0.85 -28.35
N GLY A 252 -14.47 -0.02 -27.33
CA GLY A 252 -14.33 -0.42 -25.94
C GLY A 252 -12.89 -0.71 -25.50
N PHE A 253 -11.89 -0.08 -26.14
CA PHE A 253 -10.49 -0.24 -25.76
C PHE A 253 -10.26 -0.01 -24.26
N THR A 254 -9.74 -1.03 -23.61
CA THR A 254 -9.46 -1.03 -22.17
C THR A 254 -7.98 -1.24 -21.92
N ALA A 255 -7.38 -0.34 -21.14
CA ALA A 255 -5.98 -0.43 -20.73
C ALA A 255 -5.86 -0.47 -19.20
N VAL A 256 -4.84 -1.17 -18.71
CA VAL A 256 -4.56 -1.33 -17.28
C VAL A 256 -3.14 -0.91 -16.96
N ASP A 257 -2.98 -0.06 -15.97
CA ASP A 257 -1.71 0.19 -15.27
C ASP A 257 -1.67 -0.72 -14.04
N LEU A 258 -0.90 -1.81 -14.12
CA LEU A 258 -0.87 -2.87 -13.12
C LEU A 258 0.28 -2.67 -12.12
N GLY A 259 -0.04 -2.24 -10.91
CA GLY A 259 0.91 -1.75 -9.91
C GLY A 259 1.22 -0.27 -10.17
N CYS A 260 0.18 0.56 -10.19
CA CYS A 260 0.23 1.91 -10.72
C CYS A 260 1.04 2.93 -9.87
N GLY A 261 1.34 2.63 -8.60
CA GLY A 261 1.99 3.58 -7.71
C GLY A 261 1.24 4.91 -7.65
N THR A 262 1.92 6.01 -8.00
CA THR A 262 1.31 7.35 -8.06
C THR A 262 0.46 7.60 -9.32
N GLY A 263 0.31 6.61 -10.20
CA GLY A 263 -0.56 6.67 -11.38
C GLY A 263 0.06 7.37 -12.60
N ALA A 264 1.38 7.52 -12.66
CA ALA A 264 2.06 8.23 -13.77
C ALA A 264 1.78 7.62 -15.15
N LEU A 265 1.83 6.29 -15.27
CA LEU A 265 1.56 5.58 -16.52
C LEU A 265 0.07 5.66 -16.90
N ALA A 266 -0.82 5.44 -15.94
CA ALA A 266 -2.27 5.56 -16.15
C ALA A 266 -2.67 6.97 -16.60
N ALA A 267 -2.14 8.01 -15.94
CA ALA A 267 -2.42 9.40 -16.31
C ALA A 267 -1.91 9.73 -17.71
N SER A 268 -0.65 9.34 -18.01
CA SER A 268 -0.06 9.54 -19.32
C SER A 268 -0.88 8.88 -20.43
N LEU A 269 -1.33 7.64 -20.20
CA LEU A 269 -2.15 6.88 -21.15
C LEU A 269 -3.51 7.53 -21.36
N ALA A 270 -4.20 7.93 -20.29
CA ALA A 270 -5.50 8.57 -20.37
C ALA A 270 -5.45 9.93 -21.08
N LEU A 271 -4.35 10.69 -20.92
CA LEU A 271 -4.14 11.95 -21.66
C LEU A 271 -3.83 11.71 -23.14
N ALA A 272 -3.03 10.67 -23.44
CA ALA A 272 -2.66 10.33 -24.83
C ALA A 272 -3.82 9.72 -25.63
N ILE A 273 -4.76 9.02 -25.00
CA ILE A 273 -5.88 8.32 -25.62
C ILE A 273 -7.19 8.73 -24.94
N PRO A 274 -7.84 9.82 -25.41
CA PRO A 274 -9.04 10.37 -24.78
C PRO A 274 -10.22 9.39 -24.65
N ASP A 275 -10.37 8.47 -25.58
CA ASP A 275 -11.50 7.52 -25.64
C ASP A 275 -11.19 6.18 -24.93
N ALA A 276 -9.99 5.99 -24.40
CA ALA A 276 -9.63 4.77 -23.70
C ALA A 276 -10.29 4.69 -22.31
N ARG A 277 -10.79 3.51 -21.97
CA ARG A 277 -11.09 3.15 -20.58
C ARG A 277 -9.79 2.73 -19.90
N VAL A 278 -9.34 3.52 -18.92
CA VAL A 278 -8.10 3.22 -18.18
C VAL A 278 -8.44 2.75 -16.77
N ILE A 279 -7.83 1.66 -16.36
CA ILE A 279 -7.91 1.12 -15.00
C ILE A 279 -6.48 1.20 -14.40
N ALA A 280 -6.35 1.77 -13.23
CA ALA A 280 -5.10 1.80 -12.45
C ALA A 280 -5.29 0.97 -11.18
N THR A 281 -4.45 -0.02 -10.95
CA THR A 281 -4.55 -0.86 -9.75
C THR A 281 -3.26 -0.88 -8.97
N ASP A 282 -3.36 -0.85 -7.65
CA ASP A 282 -2.23 -1.09 -6.76
C ASP A 282 -2.71 -1.83 -5.50
N ARG A 283 -1.83 -2.58 -4.89
CA ARG A 283 -2.11 -3.26 -3.61
C ARG A 283 -1.96 -2.36 -2.40
N SER A 284 -1.33 -1.18 -2.53
CA SER A 284 -1.11 -0.19 -1.49
C SER A 284 -2.21 0.87 -1.51
N ALA A 285 -2.85 1.11 -0.38
CA ALA A 285 -3.84 2.17 -0.21
C ALA A 285 -3.21 3.56 -0.40
N ALA A 286 -1.98 3.77 0.06
CA ALA A 286 -1.25 5.02 -0.15
C ALA A 286 -0.98 5.27 -1.65
N ALA A 287 -0.63 4.24 -2.42
CA ALA A 287 -0.50 4.33 -3.87
C ALA A 287 -1.82 4.68 -4.55
N VAL A 288 -2.91 3.99 -4.19
CA VAL A 288 -4.26 4.24 -4.73
C VAL A 288 -4.74 5.66 -4.42
N ARG A 289 -4.54 6.15 -3.19
CA ARG A 289 -4.86 7.54 -2.80
C ARG A 289 -4.03 8.53 -3.62
N SER A 290 -2.75 8.26 -3.82
CA SER A 290 -1.84 9.06 -4.63
C SER A 290 -2.28 9.10 -6.09
N ALA A 291 -2.58 7.95 -6.69
CA ALA A 291 -3.07 7.86 -8.05
C ALA A 291 -4.39 8.63 -8.24
N ARG A 292 -5.35 8.51 -7.31
CA ARG A 292 -6.60 9.29 -7.35
C ARG A 292 -6.33 10.80 -7.32
N ALA A 293 -5.45 11.25 -6.43
CA ALA A 293 -5.06 12.66 -6.37
C ALA A 293 -4.36 13.11 -7.67
N THR A 294 -3.51 12.26 -8.26
CA THR A 294 -2.90 12.49 -9.58
C THR A 294 -3.96 12.63 -10.67
N MET A 295 -4.99 11.77 -10.71
CA MET A 295 -6.06 11.88 -11.71
C MET A 295 -6.82 13.19 -11.57
N VAL A 296 -7.13 13.62 -10.34
CA VAL A 296 -7.76 14.91 -10.07
C VAL A 296 -6.88 16.06 -10.54
N ALA A 297 -5.60 16.07 -10.17
CA ALA A 297 -4.66 17.15 -10.52
C ALA A 297 -4.47 17.32 -12.05
N ASN A 298 -4.72 16.26 -12.83
CA ASN A 298 -4.61 16.29 -14.29
C ASN A 298 -5.98 16.39 -15.02
N GLY A 299 -7.08 16.55 -14.30
CA GLY A 299 -8.42 16.72 -14.87
C GLY A 299 -8.97 15.47 -15.59
N ILE A 300 -8.59 14.28 -15.16
CA ILE A 300 -8.96 13.00 -15.78
C ILE A 300 -9.59 11.99 -14.80
N ALA A 301 -10.07 12.47 -13.66
CA ALA A 301 -10.59 11.59 -12.59
C ALA A 301 -11.83 10.78 -13.01
N ASP A 302 -12.61 11.28 -13.94
CA ASP A 302 -13.80 10.63 -14.52
C ASP A 302 -13.46 9.57 -15.59
N ARG A 303 -12.21 9.54 -16.06
CA ARG A 303 -11.76 8.67 -17.16
C ARG A 303 -10.89 7.51 -16.71
N VAL A 304 -10.39 7.56 -15.46
CA VAL A 304 -9.51 6.53 -14.89
C VAL A 304 -10.15 5.92 -13.66
N THR A 305 -10.41 4.63 -13.70
CA THR A 305 -10.86 3.87 -12.52
C THR A 305 -9.64 3.46 -11.70
N VAL A 306 -9.52 3.98 -10.48
CA VAL A 306 -8.40 3.64 -9.56
C VAL A 306 -8.88 2.68 -8.48
N MET A 307 -8.26 1.48 -8.38
CA MET A 307 -8.69 0.37 -7.54
C MET A 307 -7.59 -0.08 -6.58
N LEU A 308 -7.97 -0.33 -5.32
CA LEU A 308 -7.13 -1.05 -4.36
C LEU A 308 -7.31 -2.56 -4.61
N ASP A 309 -6.34 -3.17 -5.28
CA ASP A 309 -6.43 -4.56 -5.69
C ASP A 309 -5.06 -5.20 -5.84
N ASP A 310 -4.99 -6.49 -5.59
CA ASP A 310 -3.77 -7.26 -5.68
C ASP A 310 -3.67 -8.01 -7.02
N ALA A 311 -2.72 -7.58 -7.85
CA ALA A 311 -2.42 -8.18 -9.14
C ALA A 311 -3.66 -8.30 -10.06
N GLY A 312 -4.52 -7.27 -10.07
CA GLY A 312 -5.70 -7.23 -10.93
C GLY A 312 -6.74 -8.31 -10.65
N SER A 313 -6.83 -8.78 -9.37
CA SER A 313 -7.72 -9.91 -9.01
C SER A 313 -9.21 -9.62 -9.28
N GLU A 314 -9.60 -8.36 -9.28
CA GLU A 314 -10.97 -7.89 -9.55
C GLU A 314 -11.22 -7.61 -11.05
N ILE A 315 -10.18 -7.69 -11.89
CA ILE A 315 -10.32 -7.49 -13.35
C ILE A 315 -10.68 -8.83 -14.00
N PRO A 316 -11.76 -8.88 -14.82
CA PRO A 316 -12.17 -10.11 -15.49
C PRO A 316 -11.09 -10.65 -16.43
N ASP A 317 -11.03 -11.98 -16.57
CA ASP A 317 -10.14 -12.67 -17.48
C ASP A 317 -10.43 -12.27 -18.94
N GLY A 318 -9.39 -12.07 -19.74
CA GLY A 318 -9.50 -11.81 -21.17
C GLY A 318 -10.26 -10.54 -21.55
N SER A 319 -10.30 -9.52 -20.66
CA SER A 319 -11.09 -8.30 -20.84
C SER A 319 -10.28 -7.07 -21.25
N VAL A 320 -8.94 -7.15 -21.27
CA VAL A 320 -8.04 -6.02 -21.41
C VAL A 320 -7.27 -6.07 -22.72
N ASP A 321 -7.10 -4.92 -23.37
CA ASP A 321 -6.34 -4.75 -24.61
C ASP A 321 -4.86 -4.49 -24.38
N LEU A 322 -4.56 -3.66 -23.40
CA LEU A 322 -3.21 -3.21 -23.09
C LEU A 322 -2.97 -3.25 -21.59
N VAL A 323 -1.87 -3.85 -21.17
CA VAL A 323 -1.35 -3.75 -19.80
C VAL A 323 -0.02 -3.01 -19.84
N LEU A 324 0.12 -1.98 -19.00
CA LEU A 324 1.41 -1.37 -18.67
C LEU A 324 1.88 -1.97 -17.34
N LEU A 325 3.16 -2.35 -17.29
CA LEU A 325 3.72 -3.04 -16.13
C LEU A 325 5.14 -2.57 -15.81
N ASN A 326 5.30 -1.97 -14.65
CA ASN A 326 6.60 -1.68 -14.04
C ASN A 326 6.69 -2.45 -12.71
N PRO A 327 7.08 -3.73 -12.71
CA PRO A 327 7.05 -4.55 -11.50
C PRO A 327 8.09 -4.10 -10.47
N PRO A 328 7.86 -4.30 -9.16
CA PRO A 328 8.77 -3.86 -8.11
C PRO A 328 10.14 -4.57 -8.20
N PHE A 329 11.25 -3.80 -8.05
CA PHE A 329 12.63 -4.30 -8.21
C PHE A 329 13.41 -4.47 -6.89
N HIS A 330 12.84 -4.11 -5.73
CA HIS A 330 13.59 -3.87 -4.49
C HIS A 330 13.15 -4.67 -3.24
N LEU A 331 12.53 -5.82 -3.40
CA LEU A 331 12.25 -6.69 -2.26
C LEU A 331 13.28 -7.85 -2.26
N GLY A 332 14.06 -8.16 -1.26
CA GLY A 332 15.17 -9.15 -1.20
C GLY A 332 15.11 -10.32 -2.21
N ALA A 333 16.21 -10.76 -2.76
CA ALA A 333 16.32 -11.49 -4.03
C ALA A 333 15.29 -12.62 -4.31
N SER A 334 14.89 -13.40 -3.31
CA SER A 334 13.93 -14.52 -3.48
C SER A 334 12.45 -14.10 -3.46
N VAL A 335 12.11 -13.00 -2.76
CA VAL A 335 10.74 -12.48 -2.66
C VAL A 335 10.37 -11.66 -3.90
N HIS A 336 11.36 -11.10 -4.60
CA HIS A 336 11.17 -10.30 -5.81
C HIS A 336 10.78 -11.08 -7.04
N GLU A 337 11.44 -12.22 -7.26
CA GLU A 337 11.14 -13.06 -8.42
C GLU A 337 9.67 -13.52 -8.36
N GLY A 338 9.18 -13.84 -7.15
CA GLY A 338 7.78 -14.22 -6.94
C GLY A 338 6.77 -13.10 -7.23
N ALA A 339 7.04 -11.87 -6.79
CA ALA A 339 6.13 -10.74 -6.98
C ALA A 339 6.06 -10.32 -8.47
N GLY A 340 7.21 -10.20 -9.13
CA GLY A 340 7.26 -9.89 -10.57
C GLY A 340 6.58 -10.96 -11.42
N ARG A 341 6.82 -12.25 -11.11
CA ARG A 341 6.18 -13.37 -11.78
C ARG A 341 4.64 -13.34 -11.62
N ARG A 342 4.16 -13.08 -10.41
CA ARG A 342 2.73 -12.98 -10.12
C ARG A 342 2.04 -11.88 -10.96
N LEU A 343 2.68 -10.72 -11.11
CA LEU A 343 2.15 -9.63 -11.95
C LEU A 343 2.17 -9.99 -13.43
N ILE A 344 3.20 -10.70 -13.93
CA ILE A 344 3.25 -11.21 -15.31
C ILE A 344 2.13 -12.22 -15.56
N ASP A 345 1.91 -13.15 -14.64
CA ASP A 345 0.84 -14.14 -14.75
C ASP A 345 -0.55 -13.49 -14.67
N ALA A 346 -0.70 -12.45 -13.85
CA ALA A 346 -1.91 -11.63 -13.79
C ALA A 346 -2.16 -10.87 -15.10
N ALA A 347 -1.13 -10.23 -15.68
CA ALA A 347 -1.24 -9.58 -16.99
C ALA A 347 -1.67 -10.58 -18.09
N ALA A 348 -1.08 -11.78 -18.08
CA ALA A 348 -1.47 -12.85 -19.00
C ALA A 348 -2.95 -13.27 -18.83
N ARG A 349 -3.48 -13.29 -17.61
CA ARG A 349 -4.86 -13.65 -17.31
C ARG A 349 -5.85 -12.62 -17.82
N ILE A 350 -5.61 -11.34 -17.51
CA ILE A 350 -6.55 -10.26 -17.83
C ILE A 350 -6.53 -9.86 -19.30
N LEU A 351 -5.40 -10.06 -20.01
CA LEU A 351 -5.30 -9.77 -21.44
C LEU A 351 -6.18 -10.69 -22.26
N ARG A 352 -6.92 -10.13 -23.21
CA ARG A 352 -7.60 -10.89 -24.24
C ARG A 352 -6.61 -11.48 -25.26
N PRO A 353 -6.98 -12.50 -26.04
CA PRO A 353 -6.18 -12.96 -27.16
C PRO A 353 -5.84 -11.80 -28.12
N GLY A 354 -4.54 -11.66 -28.44
CA GLY A 354 -4.02 -10.54 -29.24
C GLY A 354 -3.88 -9.22 -28.49
N GLY A 355 -4.21 -9.16 -27.18
CA GLY A 355 -3.90 -8.04 -26.30
C GLY A 355 -2.41 -7.99 -25.94
N GLU A 356 -1.92 -6.86 -25.48
CA GLU A 356 -0.49 -6.59 -25.30
C GLU A 356 -0.15 -6.24 -23.87
N VAL A 357 1.02 -6.68 -23.39
CA VAL A 357 1.64 -6.12 -22.20
C VAL A 357 2.96 -5.45 -22.57
N TRP A 358 3.11 -4.19 -22.15
CA TRP A 358 4.36 -3.45 -22.26
C TRP A 358 4.99 -3.38 -20.87
N THR A 359 6.16 -4.00 -20.75
CA THR A 359 6.81 -4.17 -19.43
C THR A 359 8.20 -3.54 -19.44
N VAL A 360 8.53 -2.77 -18.39
CA VAL A 360 9.89 -2.34 -18.11
C VAL A 360 10.42 -3.15 -16.93
N PHE A 361 11.67 -3.59 -16.99
CA PHE A 361 12.34 -4.31 -15.91
C PHE A 361 13.85 -4.15 -15.94
N ASN A 362 14.53 -4.41 -14.82
CA ASN A 362 15.99 -4.40 -14.76
C ASN A 362 16.59 -5.47 -15.69
N SER A 363 17.53 -5.08 -16.54
CA SER A 363 18.09 -5.94 -17.61
C SER A 363 18.76 -7.23 -17.13
N HIS A 364 19.07 -7.36 -15.82
CA HIS A 364 19.62 -8.57 -15.23
C HIS A 364 18.56 -9.59 -14.79
N LEU A 365 17.24 -9.23 -14.82
CA LEU A 365 16.16 -10.12 -14.46
C LEU A 365 15.67 -10.92 -15.67
N ASP A 366 15.33 -12.21 -15.47
CA ASP A 366 14.85 -13.09 -16.55
C ASP A 366 13.34 -12.94 -16.84
N HIS A 367 12.82 -11.69 -16.74
CA HIS A 367 11.40 -11.44 -16.98
C HIS A 367 10.98 -11.67 -18.43
N ARG A 368 11.90 -11.51 -19.40
CA ARG A 368 11.61 -11.80 -20.80
C ARG A 368 11.20 -13.27 -21.02
N ARG A 369 11.88 -14.19 -20.35
CA ARG A 369 11.54 -15.62 -20.41
C ARG A 369 10.18 -15.89 -19.75
N ALA A 370 9.92 -15.26 -18.61
CA ALA A 370 8.64 -15.37 -17.93
C ALA A 370 7.49 -14.83 -18.79
N LEU A 371 7.65 -13.65 -19.40
CA LEU A 371 6.68 -13.07 -20.33
C LEU A 371 6.41 -13.96 -21.54
N ALA A 372 7.47 -14.50 -22.18
CA ALA A 372 7.32 -15.42 -23.31
C ALA A 372 6.57 -16.71 -22.94
N ALA A 373 6.76 -17.22 -21.71
CA ALA A 373 6.08 -18.41 -21.23
C ALA A 373 4.62 -18.16 -20.85
N SER A 374 4.31 -17.07 -20.13
CA SER A 374 2.97 -16.80 -19.59
C SER A 374 2.07 -16.03 -20.57
N VAL A 375 2.60 -15.06 -21.32
CA VAL A 375 1.83 -14.22 -22.24
C VAL A 375 1.92 -14.74 -23.66
N GLY A 376 3.12 -14.74 -24.25
CA GLY A 376 3.31 -15.20 -25.63
C GLY A 376 4.51 -14.56 -26.30
N VAL A 377 4.38 -14.26 -27.62
CA VAL A 377 5.49 -13.68 -28.39
C VAL A 377 5.97 -12.39 -27.73
N THR A 378 7.26 -12.35 -27.39
CA THR A 378 7.87 -11.24 -26.66
C THR A 378 9.03 -10.67 -27.46
N GLU A 379 8.91 -9.39 -27.83
CA GLU A 379 9.95 -8.62 -28.48
C GLU A 379 10.53 -7.56 -27.53
N GLN A 380 11.78 -7.20 -27.76
CA GLN A 380 12.44 -6.11 -27.06
C GLN A 380 12.20 -4.81 -27.81
N LEU A 381 11.55 -3.84 -27.18
CA LEU A 381 11.31 -2.51 -27.75
C LEU A 381 12.48 -1.56 -27.55
N ALA A 382 13.06 -1.59 -26.34
CA ALA A 382 14.21 -0.75 -25.97
C ALA A 382 15.08 -1.42 -24.93
N ARG A 383 16.34 -0.99 -24.86
CA ARG A 383 17.27 -1.40 -23.83
C ARG A 383 18.22 -0.27 -23.47
N THR A 384 18.37 -0.03 -22.18
CA THR A 384 19.42 0.78 -21.58
C THR A 384 20.41 -0.13 -20.82
N PRO A 385 21.54 0.36 -20.32
CA PRO A 385 22.42 -0.46 -19.49
C PRO A 385 21.72 -1.06 -18.26
N LYS A 386 20.68 -0.41 -17.75
CA LYS A 386 20.00 -0.79 -16.51
C LYS A 386 18.62 -1.41 -16.76
N PHE A 387 17.89 -0.97 -17.79
CA PHE A 387 16.50 -1.37 -18.03
C PHE A 387 16.29 -1.95 -19.42
N THR A 388 15.37 -2.90 -19.51
CA THR A 388 14.82 -3.46 -20.76
C THR A 388 13.34 -3.19 -20.82
N VAL A 389 12.83 -2.73 -21.97
CA VAL A 389 11.41 -2.64 -22.27
C VAL A 389 11.05 -3.70 -23.27
N THR A 390 9.98 -4.44 -22.98
CA THR A 390 9.45 -5.48 -23.87
C THR A 390 7.98 -5.25 -24.14
N ARG A 391 7.54 -5.71 -25.31
CA ARG A 391 6.14 -5.93 -25.69
C ARG A 391 5.90 -7.42 -25.81
N SER A 392 4.86 -7.91 -25.17
CA SER A 392 4.44 -9.30 -25.31
C SER A 392 2.98 -9.34 -25.77
N VAL A 393 2.68 -10.21 -26.74
CA VAL A 393 1.33 -10.36 -27.30
C VAL A 393 0.71 -11.65 -26.76
N ARG A 394 -0.50 -11.54 -26.21
CA ARG A 394 -1.26 -12.68 -25.67
C ARG A 394 -1.66 -13.65 -26.77
N ARG A 395 -1.36 -14.93 -26.56
CA ARG A 395 -1.76 -16.04 -27.44
C ARG A 395 -3.27 -16.26 -27.42
#